data_fda8bf9ab668cb4320e25b85fc4c9e32
#
_entry.id   fda8bf9ab668cb4320e25b85fc4c9e32
#
_cell.length_a   1.000
_cell.length_b   1.000
_cell.length_c   1.000
_cell.angle_alpha   90.00
_cell.angle_beta   90.00
_cell.angle_gamma   90.00
#
_symmetry.space_group_name_H-M   'P 1'
#
loop_
_entity.id
_entity.type
_entity.pdbx_description
1 polymer ?
#
loop_
_entity_poly.entity_id
_entity_poly.type
_entity_poly.pdbx_seq_one_letter_code
_entity_poly.pdbx_strand_id
1 'polypeptide(L)'
;IDEFFPVLYKASNGRVAHECIIDCRNLPVTAEDVAKRLMDYGFHAPTLSWPVAGTMMIEPTESESLDELKRFVSSLKSIREEIDTIPEILKNAPHTSKMCTKTEWKYPYSREQAAYPMNQTNKFWASVSRIDNVYGDRNLVCACS
;
A
#
# COMPACT_ATOMS: atom_id res chain seq x y z
N ILE A 1 -4.63 10.07 -10.41
CA ILE A 1 -5.00 8.88 -9.63
C ILE A 1 -6.23 8.21 -10.24
N ASP A 2 -7.28 8.96 -10.55
CA ASP A 2 -8.57 8.45 -11.06
C ASP A 2 -8.46 7.57 -12.32
N GLU A 3 -7.37 7.68 -13.07
CA GLU A 3 -7.07 6.81 -14.23
C GLU A 3 -6.69 5.37 -13.84
N PHE A 4 -6.17 5.18 -12.61
CA PHE A 4 -5.68 3.89 -12.13
C PHE A 4 -6.57 3.29 -11.06
N PHE A 5 -7.06 4.15 -10.16
CA PHE A 5 -7.98 3.82 -9.09
C PHE A 5 -9.14 4.80 -9.11
N PRO A 6 -10.39 4.33 -9.21
CA PRO A 6 -11.54 5.22 -9.19
C PRO A 6 -11.59 6.09 -7.93
N VAL A 7 -11.79 7.39 -8.08
CA VAL A 7 -11.94 8.32 -6.97
C VAL A 7 -13.42 8.54 -6.71
N LEU A 8 -13.83 8.30 -5.47
CA LEU A 8 -15.20 8.54 -5.00
C LEU A 8 -15.41 10.00 -4.57
N TYR A 9 -16.66 10.45 -4.62
CA TYR A 9 -17.10 11.74 -4.07
C TYR A 9 -16.36 12.96 -4.64
N LYS A 10 -16.26 13.02 -5.96
CA LYS A 10 -15.74 14.18 -6.68
C LYS A 10 -16.83 15.25 -6.82
N ALA A 11 -16.42 16.51 -6.75
CA ALA A 11 -17.28 17.63 -7.13
C ALA A 11 -17.60 17.59 -8.65
N SER A 12 -18.54 18.41 -9.09
CA SER A 12 -18.97 18.47 -10.51
C SER A 12 -17.83 18.84 -11.49
N ASN A 13 -16.78 19.51 -10.99
CA ASN A 13 -15.57 19.82 -11.75
C ASN A 13 -14.52 18.68 -11.76
N GLY A 14 -14.85 17.50 -11.20
CA GLY A 14 -13.96 16.33 -11.12
C GLY A 14 -12.89 16.42 -10.03
N ARG A 15 -12.92 17.43 -9.17
CA ARG A 15 -11.92 17.62 -8.10
C ARG A 15 -12.45 17.18 -6.74
N VAL A 16 -11.52 16.89 -5.84
CA VAL A 16 -11.77 16.67 -4.40
C VAL A 16 -11.26 17.88 -3.60
N ALA A 17 -11.58 17.94 -2.31
CA ALA A 17 -11.06 18.96 -1.40
C ALA A 17 -9.62 18.61 -0.95
N HIS A 18 -9.39 18.43 0.35
CA HIS A 18 -8.06 18.14 0.92
C HIS A 18 -7.74 16.65 0.97
N GLU A 19 -8.71 15.78 0.79
CA GLU A 19 -8.57 14.32 0.80
C GLU A 19 -9.27 13.70 -0.41
N CYS A 20 -8.82 12.53 -0.82
CA CYS A 20 -9.50 11.73 -1.82
C CYS A 20 -9.67 10.28 -1.36
N ILE A 21 -10.82 9.71 -1.70
CA ILE A 21 -11.15 8.32 -1.38
C ILE A 21 -11.03 7.50 -2.66
N ILE A 22 -10.08 6.57 -2.69
CA ILE A 22 -9.90 5.67 -3.82
C ILE A 22 -10.60 4.34 -3.57
N ASP A 23 -11.27 3.83 -4.60
CA ASP A 23 -12.07 2.63 -4.54
C ASP A 23 -11.27 1.39 -4.96
N CYS A 24 -11.08 0.45 -4.03
CA CYS A 24 -10.40 -0.82 -4.29
C CYS A 24 -11.37 -2.02 -4.39
N ARG A 25 -12.68 -1.82 -4.25
CA ARG A 25 -13.66 -2.92 -4.13
C ARG A 25 -13.76 -3.83 -5.36
N ASN A 26 -13.44 -3.30 -6.52
CA ASN A 26 -13.51 -4.05 -7.79
C ASN A 26 -12.15 -4.60 -8.25
N LEU A 27 -11.15 -4.60 -7.37
CA LEU A 27 -9.82 -5.14 -7.66
C LEU A 27 -9.72 -6.60 -7.19
N PRO A 28 -8.83 -7.41 -7.78
CA PRO A 28 -8.54 -8.78 -7.33
C PRO A 28 -7.71 -8.84 -6.04
N VAL A 29 -7.44 -7.69 -5.44
CA VAL A 29 -6.71 -7.48 -4.19
C VAL A 29 -7.50 -6.55 -3.28
N THR A 30 -7.24 -6.58 -1.98
CA THR A 30 -7.91 -5.72 -1.01
C THR A 30 -7.24 -4.33 -0.91
N ALA A 31 -7.96 -3.35 -0.35
CA ALA A 31 -7.37 -2.06 0.01
C ALA A 31 -6.17 -2.23 0.96
N GLU A 32 -6.22 -3.22 1.87
CA GLU A 32 -5.10 -3.57 2.74
C GLU A 32 -3.88 -4.07 1.96
N ASP A 33 -4.07 -4.88 0.92
CA ASP A 33 -2.97 -5.36 0.08
C ASP A 33 -2.27 -4.20 -0.63
N VAL A 34 -3.03 -3.24 -1.16
CA VAL A 34 -2.49 -2.03 -1.79
C VAL A 34 -1.73 -1.17 -0.77
N ALA A 35 -2.31 -0.95 0.41
CA ALA A 35 -1.69 -0.19 1.48
C ALA A 35 -0.39 -0.83 1.97
N LYS A 36 -0.38 -2.15 2.14
CA LYS A 36 0.83 -2.91 2.53
C LYS A 36 1.90 -2.84 1.43
N ARG A 37 1.51 -2.86 0.16
CA ARG A 37 2.47 -2.70 -0.94
C ARG A 37 3.04 -1.27 -1.00
N LEU A 38 2.28 -0.24 -0.70
CA LEU A 38 2.78 1.13 -0.56
C LEU A 38 3.90 1.25 0.48
N MET A 39 3.89 0.43 1.54
CA MET A 39 5.00 0.39 2.50
C MET A 39 6.31 -0.07 1.85
N ASP A 40 6.27 -1.00 0.89
CA ASP A 40 7.45 -1.41 0.11
C ASP A 40 7.98 -0.27 -0.77
N TYR A 41 7.09 0.62 -1.21
CA TYR A 41 7.43 1.85 -1.94
C TYR A 41 7.89 2.99 -1.02
N GLY A 42 7.97 2.76 0.29
CA GLY A 42 8.45 3.73 1.28
C GLY A 42 7.41 4.78 1.66
N PHE A 43 6.13 4.45 1.57
CA PHE A 43 5.04 5.31 2.06
C PHE A 43 4.41 4.74 3.31
N HIS A 44 3.99 5.63 4.19
CA HIS A 44 3.07 5.26 5.26
C HIS A 44 1.70 4.90 4.65
N ALA A 45 1.11 3.79 5.12
CA ALA A 45 -0.16 3.32 4.58
C ALA A 45 -1.29 4.33 4.87
N PRO A 46 -2.13 4.67 3.87
CA PRO A 46 -3.29 5.52 4.08
C PRO A 46 -4.32 4.87 5.01
N THR A 47 -5.26 5.68 5.50
CA THR A 47 -6.42 5.18 6.27
C THR A 47 -7.26 4.24 5.41
N LEU A 48 -7.58 3.07 5.96
CA LEU A 48 -8.30 2.01 5.25
C LEU A 48 -9.76 1.96 5.68
N SER A 49 -10.62 1.66 4.71
CA SER A 49 -12.04 1.33 4.92
C SER A 49 -12.82 2.40 5.71
N TRP A 50 -12.43 3.64 5.54
CA TRP A 50 -13.10 4.80 6.11
C TRP A 50 -13.18 5.94 5.07
N PRO A 51 -14.32 6.61 4.91
CA PRO A 51 -15.64 6.29 5.52
C PRO A 51 -16.35 5.11 4.85
N VAL A 52 -15.80 4.54 3.79
CA VAL A 52 -16.38 3.45 3.01
C VAL A 52 -15.52 2.20 3.11
N ALA A 53 -16.12 1.06 3.44
CA ALA A 53 -15.41 -0.22 3.47
C ALA A 53 -14.77 -0.55 2.11
N GLY A 54 -13.54 -1.08 2.12
CA GLY A 54 -12.80 -1.48 0.91
C GLY A 54 -12.22 -0.30 0.11
N THR A 55 -12.05 0.86 0.74
CA THR A 55 -11.42 2.05 0.15
C THR A 55 -10.16 2.45 0.89
N MET A 56 -9.39 3.37 0.32
CA MET A 56 -8.30 4.08 0.99
C MET A 56 -8.54 5.58 0.92
N MET A 57 -8.33 6.27 2.03
CA MET A 57 -8.40 7.73 2.11
C MET A 57 -6.99 8.30 2.08
N ILE A 58 -6.72 9.11 1.06
CA ILE A 58 -5.43 9.76 0.82
C ILE A 58 -5.58 11.22 1.17
N GLU A 59 -4.78 11.68 2.12
CA GLU A 59 -4.76 13.06 2.60
C GLU A 59 -3.33 13.59 2.53
N PRO A 60 -2.90 14.12 1.38
CA PRO A 60 -1.61 14.79 1.30
C PRO A 60 -1.69 16.12 2.04
N THR A 61 -0.71 16.37 2.90
CA THR A 61 -0.63 17.65 3.62
C THR A 61 -0.02 18.75 2.73
N GLU A 62 -0.23 20.01 3.12
CA GLU A 62 0.33 21.19 2.44
C GLU A 62 1.86 21.23 2.48
N SER A 63 2.49 20.50 3.42
CA SER A 63 3.94 20.40 3.57
C SER A 63 4.58 19.44 2.57
N GLU A 64 3.80 18.61 1.87
CA GLU A 64 4.34 17.69 0.88
C GLU A 64 4.84 18.42 -0.36
N SER A 65 6.06 18.07 -0.80
CA SER A 65 6.62 18.62 -2.02
C SER A 65 5.92 18.07 -3.26
N LEU A 66 5.94 18.84 -4.35
CA LEU A 66 5.43 18.37 -5.65
C LEU A 66 6.11 17.06 -6.11
N ASP A 67 7.39 16.91 -5.83
CA ASP A 67 8.14 15.71 -6.23
C ASP A 67 7.69 14.49 -5.41
N GLU A 68 7.38 14.66 -4.12
CA GLU A 68 6.83 13.60 -3.30
C GLU A 68 5.40 13.21 -3.75
N LEU A 69 4.57 14.17 -4.11
CA LEU A 69 3.25 13.89 -4.68
C LEU A 69 3.35 13.12 -6.00
N LYS A 70 4.29 13.51 -6.88
CA LYS A 70 4.56 12.78 -8.13
C LYS A 70 5.06 11.36 -7.87
N ARG A 71 5.97 11.20 -6.90
CA ARG A 71 6.47 9.89 -6.47
C ARG A 71 5.34 8.98 -5.99
N PHE A 72 4.44 9.52 -5.19
CA PHE A 72 3.26 8.81 -4.70
C PHE A 72 2.34 8.34 -5.85
N VAL A 73 2.00 9.25 -6.77
CA VAL A 73 1.16 8.92 -7.94
C VAL A 73 1.84 7.88 -8.84
N SER A 74 3.14 7.99 -9.06
CA SER A 74 3.91 7.00 -9.84
C SER A 74 3.93 5.63 -9.16
N SER A 75 4.02 5.61 -7.82
CA SER A 75 3.96 4.36 -7.05
C SER A 75 2.57 3.70 -7.15
N LEU A 76 1.49 4.46 -7.07
CA LEU A 76 0.14 3.93 -7.28
C LEU A 76 -0.05 3.38 -8.69
N LYS A 77 0.48 4.07 -9.71
CA LYS A 77 0.46 3.58 -11.09
C LYS A 77 1.18 2.24 -11.22
N SER A 78 2.39 2.14 -10.67
CA SER A 78 3.16 0.90 -10.67
C SER A 78 2.44 -0.23 -9.92
N ILE A 79 1.84 0.07 -8.77
CA ILE A 79 1.03 -0.89 -8.01
C ILE A 79 -0.18 -1.35 -8.84
N ARG A 80 -0.80 -0.46 -9.61
CA ARG A 80 -1.89 -0.85 -10.51
C ARG A 80 -1.44 -1.85 -11.57
N GLU A 81 -0.26 -1.63 -12.15
CA GLU A 81 0.36 -2.57 -13.10
C GLU A 81 0.70 -3.91 -12.44
N GLU A 82 1.17 -3.90 -11.19
CA GLU A 82 1.42 -5.12 -10.40
C GLU A 82 0.12 -5.89 -10.12
N ILE A 83 -0.99 -5.21 -9.84
CA ILE A 83 -2.31 -5.84 -9.64
C ILE A 83 -2.73 -6.63 -10.89
N ASP A 84 -2.47 -6.08 -12.05
CA ASP A 84 -2.89 -6.70 -13.32
C ASP A 84 -1.95 -7.83 -13.77
N THR A 85 -0.68 -7.82 -13.32
CA THR A 85 0.35 -8.76 -13.78
C THR A 85 0.77 -9.78 -12.73
N ILE A 86 0.96 -9.36 -11.48
CA ILE A 86 1.49 -10.19 -10.39
C ILE A 86 0.81 -9.82 -9.05
N PRO A 87 -0.50 -10.03 -8.90
CA PRO A 87 -1.24 -9.64 -7.69
C PRO A 87 -0.70 -10.29 -6.40
N GLU A 88 -0.01 -11.42 -6.50
CA GLU A 88 0.60 -12.11 -5.37
C GLU A 88 1.68 -11.26 -4.66
N ILE A 89 2.31 -10.31 -5.35
CA ILE A 89 3.30 -9.43 -4.72
C ILE A 89 2.64 -8.50 -3.68
N LEU A 90 1.42 -8.04 -3.97
CA LEU A 90 0.65 -7.21 -3.03
C LEU A 90 0.15 -8.03 -1.84
N LYS A 91 -0.36 -9.25 -2.09
CA LYS A 91 -0.88 -10.14 -1.05
C LYS A 91 0.18 -10.57 -0.02
N ASN A 92 1.45 -10.52 -0.40
CA ASN A 92 2.57 -10.85 0.48
C ASN A 92 3.32 -9.63 1.02
N ALA A 93 2.96 -8.42 0.59
CA ALA A 93 3.53 -7.18 1.11
C ALA A 93 3.08 -6.91 2.58
N PRO A 94 3.86 -6.15 3.37
CA PRO A 94 5.17 -5.59 3.03
C PRO A 94 6.28 -6.65 3.12
N HIS A 95 7.32 -6.47 2.29
CA HIS A 95 8.47 -7.37 2.24
C HIS A 95 9.56 -6.86 3.19
N THR A 96 9.79 -7.57 4.28
CA THR A 96 10.83 -7.23 5.24
C THR A 96 12.22 -7.69 4.74
N SER A 97 13.28 -7.07 5.25
CA SER A 97 14.64 -7.53 4.98
C SER A 97 14.84 -9.00 5.35
N LYS A 98 14.25 -9.43 6.49
CA LYS A 98 14.28 -10.84 6.93
C LYS A 98 13.64 -11.79 5.92
N MET A 99 12.57 -11.38 5.24
CA MET A 99 11.96 -12.19 4.17
C MET A 99 12.88 -12.28 2.95
N CYS A 100 13.42 -11.16 2.51
CA CYS A 100 14.22 -11.06 1.29
C CYS A 100 15.61 -11.71 1.42
N THR A 101 16.11 -11.92 2.63
CA THR A 101 17.41 -12.55 2.88
C THR A 101 17.35 -14.04 3.18
N LYS A 102 16.16 -14.65 3.23
CA LYS A 102 16.02 -16.10 3.40
C LYS A 102 16.67 -16.87 2.24
N THR A 103 17.25 -18.02 2.52
CA THR A 103 17.85 -18.91 1.51
C THR A 103 16.82 -19.34 0.48
N GLU A 104 15.63 -19.76 0.94
CA GLU A 104 14.54 -20.17 0.07
C GLU A 104 13.65 -19.00 -0.31
N TRP A 105 13.32 -18.89 -1.58
CA TRP A 105 12.36 -17.94 -2.12
C TRP A 105 11.20 -18.67 -2.79
N LYS A 106 10.01 -18.59 -2.20
CA LYS A 106 8.84 -19.38 -2.62
C LYS A 106 7.80 -18.57 -3.40
N TYR A 107 8.11 -17.32 -3.71
CA TYR A 107 7.17 -16.42 -4.35
C TYR A 107 7.32 -16.44 -5.88
N PRO A 108 6.23 -16.18 -6.65
CA PRO A 108 6.26 -16.21 -8.11
C PRO A 108 6.88 -14.94 -8.75
N TYR A 109 7.53 -14.10 -7.97
CA TYR A 109 8.21 -12.86 -8.37
C TYR A 109 9.62 -12.84 -7.78
N SER A 110 10.48 -11.96 -8.31
CA SER A 110 11.88 -11.90 -7.84
C SER A 110 12.03 -11.16 -6.51
N ARG A 111 13.16 -11.34 -5.84
CA ARG A 111 13.51 -10.58 -4.63
C ARG A 111 13.67 -9.10 -4.91
N GLU A 112 14.18 -8.75 -6.09
CA GLU A 112 14.33 -7.37 -6.55
C GLU A 112 12.99 -6.70 -6.70
N GLN A 113 12.02 -7.37 -7.34
CA GLN A 113 10.64 -6.85 -7.45
C GLN A 113 9.98 -6.67 -6.09
N ALA A 114 10.23 -7.59 -5.15
CA ALA A 114 9.72 -7.47 -3.79
C ALA A 114 10.33 -6.31 -3.03
N ALA A 115 11.67 -6.22 -3.04
CA ALA A 115 12.45 -5.33 -2.20
C ALA A 115 12.61 -3.93 -2.77
N TYR A 116 12.76 -3.79 -4.08
CA TYR A 116 13.14 -2.56 -4.75
C TYR A 116 12.16 -2.17 -5.87
N PRO A 117 10.87 -1.96 -5.56
CA PRO A 117 9.93 -1.50 -6.56
C PRO A 117 10.43 -0.19 -7.19
N MET A 118 10.25 -0.03 -8.50
CA MET A 118 10.75 1.12 -9.28
C MET A 118 12.27 1.36 -9.15
N ASN A 119 13.07 0.32 -8.87
CA ASN A 119 14.53 0.42 -8.70
C ASN A 119 14.95 1.45 -7.63
N GLN A 120 14.19 1.58 -6.57
CA GLN A 120 14.49 2.51 -5.47
C GLN A 120 15.83 2.18 -4.82
N THR A 121 16.71 3.19 -4.70
CA THR A 121 18.01 3.04 -4.02
C THR A 121 17.91 3.32 -2.52
N ASN A 122 17.01 4.20 -2.10
CA ASN A 122 16.77 4.51 -0.70
C ASN A 122 15.60 3.66 -0.20
N LYS A 123 15.92 2.46 0.32
CA LYS A 123 14.92 1.53 0.83
C LYS A 123 14.62 1.77 2.30
N PHE A 124 13.37 2.08 2.60
CA PHE A 124 12.83 1.91 3.95
C PHE A 124 12.28 0.49 4.10
N TRP A 125 12.81 -0.26 5.06
CA TRP A 125 12.35 -1.62 5.34
C TRP A 125 11.24 -1.61 6.38
N ALA A 126 10.10 -2.18 6.05
CA ALA A 126 9.08 -2.47 7.05
C ALA A 126 9.65 -3.40 8.12
N SER A 127 9.43 -3.05 9.39
CA SER A 127 9.97 -3.82 10.53
C SER A 127 9.26 -5.15 10.71
N VAL A 128 7.99 -5.24 10.32
CA VAL A 128 7.17 -6.45 10.40
C VAL A 128 6.46 -6.71 9.07
N SER A 129 6.20 -7.98 8.80
CA SER A 129 5.32 -8.42 7.70
C SER A 129 3.86 -8.41 8.18
N ARG A 130 2.99 -9.16 7.51
CA ARG A 130 1.59 -9.30 7.93
C ARG A 130 1.49 -9.99 9.28
N ILE A 131 0.57 -9.50 10.08
CA ILE A 131 0.20 -10.08 11.37
C ILE A 131 -1.23 -10.59 11.31
N ASP A 132 -1.55 -11.56 12.16
CA ASP A 132 -2.93 -11.99 12.37
C ASP A 132 -3.62 -11.03 13.34
N ASN A 133 -4.27 -10.00 12.79
CA ASN A 133 -4.96 -8.99 13.59
C ASN A 133 -6.09 -9.60 14.41
N VAL A 134 -6.83 -10.58 13.86
CA VAL A 134 -7.95 -11.22 14.55
C VAL A 134 -7.47 -12.01 15.76
N TYR A 135 -6.37 -12.74 15.60
CA TYR A 135 -5.75 -13.42 16.73
C TYR A 135 -5.25 -12.42 17.78
N GLY A 136 -4.56 -11.36 17.34
CA GLY A 136 -4.02 -10.32 18.22
C GLY A 136 -5.11 -9.66 19.05
N ASP A 137 -6.21 -9.27 18.42
CA ASP A 137 -7.35 -8.62 19.10
C ASP A 137 -8.03 -9.52 20.14
N ARG A 138 -8.03 -10.84 19.92
CA ARG A 138 -8.61 -11.82 20.84
C ARG A 138 -7.65 -12.30 21.92
N ASN A 139 -6.36 -12.06 21.77
CA ASN A 139 -5.31 -12.55 22.66
C ASN A 139 -4.41 -11.38 23.13
N LEU A 140 -5.03 -10.34 23.65
CA LEU A 140 -4.31 -9.19 24.21
C LEU A 140 -3.44 -9.63 25.39
N VAL A 141 -2.16 -9.24 25.35
CA VAL A 141 -1.23 -9.42 26.46
C VAL A 141 -1.04 -8.07 27.13
N CYS A 142 -1.42 -7.94 28.39
CA CYS A 142 -1.16 -6.73 29.15
C CYS A 142 0.34 -6.64 29.44
N ALA A 143 0.99 -5.63 28.87
CA ALA A 143 2.39 -5.31 29.13
C ALA A 143 2.57 -4.32 30.29
N CYS A 144 1.50 -3.91 30.95
CA CYS A 144 1.51 -3.07 32.14
C CYS A 144 1.70 -3.95 33.36
N SER A 145 2.88 -3.93 33.95
CA SER A 145 3.18 -4.47 35.29
C SER A 145 2.99 -3.37 36.32
#